data_b0ced7f8c4a0e99719dd21231da59d17
#
_entry.id   b0ced7f8c4a0e99719dd21231da59d17
#
_cell.length_a   1.000
_cell.length_b   1.000
_cell.length_c   1.000
_cell.angle_alpha   90.00
_cell.angle_beta   90.00
_cell.angle_gamma   90.00
#
_symmetry.space_group_name_H-M   'P 1'
#
loop_
_entity.id
_entity.type
_entity.pdbx_description
1 polymer ?
#
loop_
_entity_poly.entity_id
_entity_poly.type
_entity_poly.pdbx_seq_one_letter_code
_entity_poly.pdbx_strand_id
1 'polypeptide(L)'
;MIDKIVLNNKTLDDIDLSKYFNYLGSKYQPHFSEVSGKEHYRLLAYLSTLFDGCNILDVGTHTAASALALSYNTQNKVDTIDITDMLGWVKGAIEEDFENIKFH
;
A
#
# COMPACT_ATOMS: atom_id res chain seq x y z
N MET A 1 14.73 -12.28 -13.56
CA MET A 1 15.05 -11.91 -12.17
C MET A 1 15.52 -10.46 -12.11
N ILE A 2 15.13 -9.74 -11.09
CA ILE A 2 15.58 -8.38 -10.90
C ILE A 2 16.89 -8.40 -10.11
N ASP A 3 17.99 -8.07 -10.79
CA ASP A 3 19.31 -8.05 -10.14
C ASP A 3 19.59 -6.70 -9.48
N LYS A 4 18.97 -5.63 -9.96
CA LYS A 4 19.21 -4.28 -9.49
C LYS A 4 17.97 -3.42 -9.63
N ILE A 5 17.66 -2.69 -8.58
CA ILE A 5 16.56 -1.71 -8.58
C ILE A 5 17.21 -0.33 -8.52
N VAL A 6 16.90 0.50 -9.52
CA VAL A 6 17.38 1.89 -9.56
C VAL A 6 16.24 2.81 -9.18
N LEU A 7 16.44 3.58 -8.12
CA LEU A 7 15.46 4.51 -7.60
C LEU A 7 15.98 5.94 -7.69
N ASN A 8 15.06 6.86 -7.96
CA ASN A 8 15.32 8.29 -7.86
C ASN A 8 14.05 9.01 -7.40
N ASN A 9 14.21 10.26 -6.98
CA ASN A 9 13.08 11.03 -6.47
C ASN A 9 11.97 11.21 -7.50
N LYS A 10 12.30 11.36 -8.77
CA LYS A 10 11.31 11.50 -9.83
C LYS A 10 10.44 10.26 -9.95
N THR A 11 11.03 9.08 -9.88
CA THR A 11 10.30 7.82 -9.94
C THR A 11 9.28 7.74 -8.82
N LEU A 12 9.67 8.12 -7.60
CA LEU A 12 8.77 8.10 -6.45
C LEU A 12 7.72 9.22 -6.55
N ASP A 13 8.07 10.38 -7.08
CA ASP A 13 7.15 11.51 -7.25
C ASP A 13 6.03 11.21 -8.25
N ASP A 14 6.27 10.33 -9.21
CA ASP A 14 5.28 9.92 -10.20
C ASP A 14 4.22 8.96 -9.61
N ILE A 15 4.47 8.42 -8.44
CA ILE A 15 3.50 7.55 -7.75
C ILE A 15 2.45 8.40 -7.06
N ASP A 16 1.18 8.22 -7.42
CA ASP A 16 0.05 8.93 -6.82
C ASP A 16 -0.76 7.99 -5.94
N LEU A 17 -0.76 8.22 -4.64
CA LEU A 17 -1.49 7.43 -3.64
C LEU A 17 -2.76 8.12 -3.15
N SER A 18 -3.16 9.22 -3.79
CA SER A 18 -4.29 10.03 -3.31
C SER A 18 -5.62 9.26 -3.26
N LYS A 19 -5.80 8.27 -4.13
CA LYS A 19 -7.02 7.44 -4.13
C LYS A 19 -7.24 6.64 -2.84
N TYR A 20 -6.18 6.48 -2.04
CA TYR A 20 -6.25 5.73 -0.79
C TYR A 20 -6.51 6.61 0.44
N PHE A 21 -6.48 7.93 0.30
CA PHE A 21 -6.58 8.86 1.44
C PHE A 21 -7.86 8.66 2.26
N ASN A 22 -8.98 8.40 1.60
CA ASN A 22 -10.27 8.26 2.29
C ASN A 22 -10.35 6.99 3.16
N TYR A 23 -9.43 6.05 2.99
CA TYR A 23 -9.38 4.83 3.78
C TYR A 23 -8.45 4.96 4.99
N LEU A 24 -7.73 6.06 5.09
CA LEU A 24 -6.91 6.40 6.24
C LEU A 24 -7.65 7.43 7.10
N GLY A 25 -7.63 7.25 8.41
CA GLY A 25 -8.08 8.31 9.31
C GLY A 25 -7.26 9.58 9.07
N SER A 26 -7.85 10.75 9.33
CA SER A 26 -7.20 12.05 9.08
C SER A 26 -5.81 12.14 9.73
N LYS A 27 -5.64 11.51 10.88
CA LYS A 27 -4.36 11.44 11.60
C LYS A 27 -3.26 10.73 10.78
N TYR A 28 -3.64 9.79 9.91
CA TYR A 28 -2.71 8.94 9.17
C TYR A 28 -2.56 9.32 7.69
N GLN A 29 -3.38 10.23 7.19
CA GLN A 29 -3.28 10.70 5.81
C GLN A 29 -1.89 11.27 5.47
N PRO A 30 -1.20 11.96 6.39
CA PRO A 30 0.17 12.42 6.15
C PRO A 30 1.17 11.32 5.80
N HIS A 31 0.88 10.06 6.12
CA HIS A 31 1.73 8.93 5.72
C HIS A 31 1.96 8.88 4.21
N PHE A 32 0.99 9.37 3.40
CA PHE A 32 1.13 9.37 1.94
C PHE A 32 1.52 10.72 1.36
N SER A 33 1.41 11.82 2.12
CA SER A 33 1.64 13.17 1.62
C SER A 33 2.93 13.82 2.11
N GLU A 34 3.41 13.48 3.31
CA GLU A 34 4.64 14.02 3.86
C GLU A 34 5.88 13.32 3.29
N VAL A 35 7.03 13.99 3.36
CA VAL A 35 8.27 13.51 2.77
C VAL A 35 8.65 12.12 3.24
N SER A 36 8.60 11.86 4.55
CA SER A 36 8.96 10.55 5.11
C SER A 36 7.99 9.46 4.66
N GLY A 37 6.70 9.75 4.65
CA GLY A 37 5.68 8.83 4.15
C GLY A 37 5.80 8.61 2.66
N LYS A 38 6.09 9.67 1.91
CA LYS A 38 6.35 9.61 0.48
C LYS A 38 7.50 8.65 0.17
N GLU A 39 8.61 8.79 0.86
CA GLU A 39 9.77 7.92 0.64
C GLU A 39 9.46 6.46 0.97
N HIS A 40 8.71 6.21 2.03
CA HIS A 40 8.39 4.86 2.47
C HIS A 40 7.26 4.23 1.64
N TYR A 41 6.10 4.88 1.59
CA TYR A 41 4.91 4.28 0.98
C TYR A 41 4.93 4.34 -0.54
N ARG A 42 5.48 5.41 -1.13
CA ARG A 42 5.66 5.45 -2.57
C ARG A 42 6.72 4.45 -3.03
N LEU A 43 7.72 4.17 -2.20
CA LEU A 43 8.67 3.09 -2.48
C LEU A 43 7.96 1.74 -2.54
N LEU A 44 7.10 1.43 -1.57
CA LEU A 44 6.34 0.19 -1.57
C LEU A 44 5.47 0.07 -2.82
N ALA A 45 4.79 1.14 -3.20
CA ALA A 45 3.97 1.18 -4.39
C ALA A 45 4.81 0.96 -5.65
N TYR A 46 5.96 1.61 -5.74
CA TYR A 46 6.88 1.42 -6.86
C TYR A 46 7.36 -0.02 -6.95
N LEU A 47 7.77 -0.60 -5.82
CA LEU A 47 8.23 -2.00 -5.81
C LEU A 47 7.14 -2.95 -6.31
N SER A 48 5.87 -2.67 -6.03
CA SER A 48 4.77 -3.49 -6.53
C SER A 48 4.69 -3.49 -8.06
N THR A 49 5.13 -2.41 -8.71
CA THR A 49 5.10 -2.31 -10.18
C THR A 49 6.16 -3.16 -10.87
N LEU A 50 7.14 -3.68 -10.12
CA LEU A 50 8.21 -4.50 -10.67
C LEU A 50 7.81 -5.97 -10.84
N PHE A 51 6.64 -6.36 -10.35
CA PHE A 51 6.13 -7.71 -10.39
C PHE A 51 4.68 -7.71 -10.85
N ASP A 52 4.28 -8.71 -11.62
CA ASP A 52 2.89 -8.91 -12.02
C ASP A 52 2.44 -10.32 -11.65
N GLY A 53 1.20 -10.44 -11.17
CA GLY A 53 0.62 -11.73 -10.84
C GLY A 53 1.22 -12.38 -9.59
N CYS A 54 1.84 -11.60 -8.72
CA CYS A 54 2.47 -12.08 -7.49
C CYS A 54 1.53 -11.97 -6.30
N ASN A 55 1.76 -12.83 -5.31
CA ASN A 55 1.14 -12.70 -4.00
C ASN A 55 2.11 -11.96 -3.09
N ILE A 56 1.62 -10.91 -2.42
CA ILE A 56 2.40 -10.10 -1.49
C ILE A 56 1.83 -10.29 -0.10
N LEU A 57 2.66 -10.65 0.86
CA LEU A 57 2.26 -10.76 2.26
C LEU A 57 2.69 -9.51 3.01
N ASP A 58 1.72 -8.82 3.61
CA ASP A 58 1.94 -7.66 4.46
C ASP A 58 1.66 -8.07 5.92
N VAL A 59 2.67 -8.05 6.75
CA VAL A 59 2.57 -8.42 8.17
C VAL A 59 2.56 -7.16 9.02
N GLY A 60 1.49 -7.02 9.83
CA GLY A 60 1.28 -5.82 10.63
C GLY A 60 0.43 -4.80 9.90
N THR A 61 -0.84 -5.12 9.69
CA THR A 61 -1.78 -4.27 8.95
C THR A 61 -1.88 -2.84 9.50
N HIS A 62 -1.94 -2.71 10.82
CA HIS A 62 -2.08 -1.44 11.53
C HIS A 62 -3.17 -0.55 10.89
N THR A 63 -2.80 0.57 10.26
CA THR A 63 -3.73 1.51 9.60
C THR A 63 -4.02 1.15 8.14
N ALA A 64 -3.48 0.03 7.65
CA ALA A 64 -3.55 -0.43 6.27
C ALA A 64 -2.73 0.40 5.28
N ALA A 65 -1.93 1.35 5.73
CA ALA A 65 -1.15 2.21 4.82
C ALA A 65 -0.20 1.39 3.94
N SER A 66 0.54 0.45 4.51
CA SER A 66 1.45 -0.40 3.73
C SER A 66 0.71 -1.33 2.78
N ALA A 67 -0.40 -1.93 3.24
CA ALA A 67 -1.22 -2.80 2.40
C ALA A 67 -1.78 -2.05 1.19
N LEU A 68 -2.30 -0.84 1.41
CA LEU A 68 -2.80 0.01 0.34
C LEU A 68 -1.70 0.37 -0.66
N ALA A 69 -0.54 0.78 -0.17
CA ALA A 69 0.59 1.11 -1.03
C ALA A 69 1.05 -0.09 -1.86
N LEU A 70 1.17 -1.27 -1.23
CA LEU A 70 1.56 -2.51 -1.91
C LEU A 70 0.54 -2.96 -2.95
N SER A 71 -0.71 -2.58 -2.81
CA SER A 71 -1.78 -2.92 -3.76
C SER A 71 -1.78 -2.06 -5.02
N TYR A 72 -0.88 -1.09 -5.11
CA TYR A 72 -0.82 -0.12 -6.21
C TYR A 72 -0.82 -0.80 -7.59
N ASN A 73 -0.05 -1.87 -7.77
CA ASN A 73 -0.15 -2.69 -8.97
C ASN A 73 -1.27 -3.71 -8.79
N THR A 74 -2.40 -3.48 -9.45
CA THR A 74 -3.60 -4.31 -9.33
C THR A 74 -3.44 -5.72 -9.89
N GLN A 75 -2.35 -6.00 -10.60
CA GLN A 75 -2.03 -7.36 -11.09
C GLN A 75 -1.54 -8.27 -9.97
N ASN A 76 -1.14 -7.71 -8.83
CA ASN A 76 -0.69 -8.47 -7.67
C ASN A 76 -1.81 -8.57 -6.64
N LYS A 77 -1.74 -9.61 -5.82
CA LYS A 77 -2.67 -9.81 -4.71
C LYS A 77 -1.94 -9.56 -3.40
N VAL A 78 -2.52 -8.72 -2.55
CA VAL A 78 -1.98 -8.41 -1.22
C VAL A 78 -2.81 -9.12 -0.17
N ASP A 79 -2.15 -9.96 0.63
CA ASP A 79 -2.72 -10.55 1.83
C ASP A 79 -2.10 -9.83 3.03
N THR A 80 -2.91 -9.19 3.85
CA THR A 80 -2.44 -8.44 5.01
C THR A 80 -2.95 -9.07 6.30
N ILE A 81 -2.08 -9.16 7.30
CA ILE A 81 -2.36 -9.84 8.56
C ILE A 81 -1.94 -8.98 9.75
N ASP A 82 -2.78 -8.94 10.78
CA ASP A 82 -2.45 -8.32 12.06
C ASP A 82 -3.15 -9.07 13.19
N ILE A 83 -2.51 -9.10 14.35
CA ILE A 83 -3.10 -9.67 15.56
C ILE A 83 -4.12 -8.71 16.21
N THR A 84 -4.06 -7.43 15.83
CA THR A 84 -4.93 -6.39 16.37
C THR A 84 -5.79 -5.81 15.24
N ASP A 85 -7.10 -5.76 15.44
CA ASP A 85 -8.00 -5.12 14.50
C ASP A 85 -8.16 -3.64 14.88
N MET A 86 -7.47 -2.77 14.13
CA MET A 86 -7.53 -1.32 14.32
C MET A 86 -8.41 -0.61 13.28
N LEU A 87 -8.90 -1.34 12.29
CA LEU A 87 -9.56 -0.73 11.14
C LEU A 87 -11.09 -0.65 11.27
N GLY A 88 -11.69 -1.55 12.06
CA GLY A 88 -13.14 -1.58 12.17
C GLY A 88 -13.83 -1.73 10.82
N TRP A 89 -14.79 -0.84 10.54
CA TRP A 89 -15.58 -0.88 9.30
C TRP A 89 -14.76 -0.60 8.04
N VAL A 90 -13.64 0.11 8.16
CA VAL A 90 -12.79 0.47 7.02
C VAL A 90 -12.25 -0.77 6.30
N LYS A 91 -12.02 -1.85 7.06
CA LYS A 91 -11.57 -3.12 6.52
C LYS A 91 -12.49 -3.65 5.42
N GLY A 92 -13.79 -3.69 5.71
CA GLY A 92 -14.79 -4.12 4.72
C GLY A 92 -14.86 -3.19 3.52
N ALA A 93 -14.77 -1.89 3.74
CA ALA A 93 -14.78 -0.90 2.66
C ALA A 93 -13.57 -1.08 1.73
N ILE A 94 -12.40 -1.35 2.28
CA ILE A 94 -11.20 -1.60 1.47
C ILE A 94 -11.35 -2.87 0.64
N GLU A 95 -11.83 -3.96 1.24
CA GLU A 95 -12.01 -5.22 0.51
C GLU A 95 -13.06 -5.10 -0.59
N GLU A 96 -14.08 -4.27 -0.39
CA GLU A 96 -15.11 -4.03 -1.39
C GLU A 96 -14.58 -3.22 -2.59
N ASP A 97 -13.77 -2.20 -2.31
CA ASP A 97 -13.31 -1.26 -3.33
C ASP A 97 -12.03 -1.71 -4.03
N PHE A 98 -11.23 -2.55 -3.39
CA PHE A 98 -9.95 -3.05 -3.93
C PHE A 98 -9.95 -4.57 -3.95
N GLU A 99 -10.20 -5.15 -5.11
CA GLU A 99 -10.30 -6.61 -5.28
C GLU A 99 -9.01 -7.35 -4.94
N ASN A 100 -7.87 -6.66 -5.05
CA ASN A 100 -6.56 -7.28 -4.85
C ASN A 100 -6.04 -7.19 -3.42
N ILE A 101 -6.85 -6.77 -2.46
CA ILE A 101 -6.49 -6.72 -1.04
C ILE A 101 -7.40 -7.64 -0.24
N LYS A 102 -6.80 -8.47 0.62
CA LYS A 102 -7.54 -9.31 1.54
C LYS A 102 -6.92 -9.26 2.94
N PHE A 103 -7.79 -9.07 3.92
CA PHE A 103 -7.42 -9.05 5.33
C PHE A 103 -7.56 -10.44 5.94
N HIS A 104 -6.65 -10.75 6.86
CA HIS A 104 -6.65 -12.01 7.59
C HIS A 104 -6.57 -11.80 9.09
#